data_334ba64cad31ddeed30f1c3333ae7761
#
_entry.id   334ba64cad31ddeed30f1c3333ae7761
#
_cell.length_a   1.000
_cell.length_b   1.000
_cell.length_c   1.000
_cell.angle_alpha   90.00
_cell.angle_beta   90.00
_cell.angle_gamma   90.00
#
_symmetry.space_group_name_H-M   'P 1'
#
loop_
_entity.id
_entity.type
_entity.pdbx_description
1 polymer ?
#
loop_
_entity_poly.entity_id
_entity_poly.type
_entity_poly.pdbx_seq_one_letter_code
_entity_poly.pdbx_strand_id
1 'polypeptide(L)'
;MLKGYTGMIKLVEKEHCSGCTACMVCCPKEAISMCADEEGFKYPVIDRNRCVECGKCVRTCPITNKQKKNSVVDSYIAINNDKNQREASASGGLFSVIAHYVLEKNGVVFGAAYDEELRVKHTAIEHEADLEKLRMSKYVQSDLGDTFKQVDKYLKADRIVLFSGTPCQVAGLRAYINREDAN
;
A
#
# COMPACT_ATOMS: atom_id res chain seq x y z
N MET A 1 3.68 19.98 -22.16
CA MET A 1 2.68 20.95 -21.66
C MET A 1 1.62 20.17 -20.89
N LEU A 2 1.60 20.27 -19.57
CA LEU A 2 0.61 19.64 -18.73
C LEU A 2 -0.74 20.32 -19.00
N LYS A 3 -1.73 19.56 -19.49
CA LYS A 3 -3.11 20.05 -19.58
C LYS A 3 -3.58 20.40 -18.18
N GLY A 4 -3.69 21.71 -17.90
CA GLY A 4 -4.19 22.22 -16.63
C GLY A 4 -5.59 21.66 -16.37
N TYR A 5 -5.79 21.13 -15.19
CA TYR A 5 -7.13 20.75 -14.71
C TYR A 5 -7.86 22.09 -14.41
N THR A 6 -8.79 22.46 -15.28
CA THR A 6 -9.57 23.71 -15.15
C THR A 6 -10.87 23.44 -14.38
N GLY A 7 -10.79 22.99 -13.15
CA GLY A 7 -11.97 22.74 -12.34
C GLY A 7 -11.60 22.31 -10.91
N MET A 8 -12.52 22.51 -9.97
CA MET A 8 -12.34 22.09 -8.59
C MET A 8 -12.05 20.58 -8.51
N ILE A 9 -10.90 20.19 -7.91
CA ILE A 9 -10.53 18.79 -7.77
C ILE A 9 -11.60 18.02 -7.01
N LYS A 10 -12.15 16.99 -7.66
CA LYS A 10 -13.08 16.03 -7.08
C LYS A 10 -12.43 14.65 -7.04
N LEU A 11 -12.34 14.06 -5.87
CA LEU A 11 -11.94 12.66 -5.69
C LEU A 11 -13.11 11.73 -6.01
N VAL A 12 -12.82 10.44 -6.11
CA VAL A 12 -13.84 9.41 -6.27
C VAL A 12 -14.87 9.47 -5.14
N GLU A 13 -16.12 9.18 -5.44
CA GLU A 13 -17.20 9.16 -4.45
C GLU A 13 -16.92 8.14 -3.34
N LYS A 14 -17.44 8.39 -2.13
CA LYS A 14 -17.19 7.60 -0.93
C LYS A 14 -17.48 6.11 -1.14
N GLU A 15 -18.59 5.77 -1.80
CA GLU A 15 -19.03 4.40 -2.05
C GLU A 15 -18.05 3.59 -2.92
N HIS A 16 -17.21 4.28 -3.70
CA HIS A 16 -16.21 3.66 -4.57
C HIS A 16 -14.79 3.77 -4.02
N CYS A 17 -14.58 4.55 -2.95
CA CYS A 17 -13.27 4.77 -2.37
C CYS A 17 -12.87 3.61 -1.48
N SER A 18 -11.74 2.99 -1.77
CA SER A 18 -11.18 1.89 -0.98
C SER A 18 -10.27 2.34 0.19
N GLY A 19 -10.11 3.65 0.41
CA GLY A 19 -9.24 4.18 1.47
C GLY A 19 -7.74 3.86 1.31
N CYS A 20 -7.27 3.58 0.09
CA CYS A 20 -5.89 3.12 -0.18
C CYS A 20 -4.79 4.18 0.01
N THR A 21 -5.11 5.39 0.44
CA THR A 21 -4.21 6.51 0.74
C THR A 21 -3.37 7.08 -0.40
N ALA A 22 -3.38 6.50 -1.59
CA ALA A 22 -2.54 6.93 -2.71
C ALA A 22 -2.67 8.42 -3.06
N CYS A 23 -3.90 8.97 -3.00
CA CYS A 23 -4.19 10.38 -3.22
C CYS A 23 -3.58 11.29 -2.14
N MET A 24 -3.57 10.85 -0.87
CA MET A 24 -2.94 11.57 0.24
C MET A 24 -1.43 11.61 0.07
N VAL A 25 -0.82 10.44 -0.10
CA VAL A 25 0.65 10.30 -0.15
C VAL A 25 1.25 11.01 -1.37
N CYS A 26 0.54 11.04 -2.50
CA CYS A 26 1.03 11.69 -3.71
C CYS A 26 0.88 13.22 -3.71
N CYS A 27 0.17 13.82 -2.74
CA CYS A 27 -0.12 15.24 -2.73
C CYS A 27 1.15 16.08 -2.41
N PRO A 28 1.65 16.91 -3.34
CA PRO A 28 2.88 17.68 -3.11
C PRO A 28 2.71 18.82 -2.11
N LYS A 29 1.46 19.15 -1.78
CA LYS A 29 1.09 20.22 -0.82
C LYS A 29 0.56 19.66 0.49
N GLU A 30 0.56 18.32 0.64
CA GLU A 30 -0.02 17.64 1.81
C GLU A 30 -1.42 18.16 2.16
N ALA A 31 -2.20 18.47 1.12
CA ALA A 31 -3.54 19.04 1.24
C ALA A 31 -4.63 17.97 1.40
N ILE A 32 -4.26 16.69 1.56
CA ILE A 32 -5.21 15.59 1.71
C ILE A 32 -4.88 14.84 3.00
N SER A 33 -5.88 14.70 3.86
CA SER A 33 -5.83 13.86 5.05
C SER A 33 -6.85 12.72 4.95
N MET A 34 -6.61 11.63 5.68
CA MET A 34 -7.58 10.53 5.79
C MET A 34 -8.36 10.70 7.09
N CYS A 35 -9.66 10.96 6.98
CA CYS A 35 -10.56 11.15 8.11
C CYS A 35 -11.48 9.95 8.26
N ALA A 36 -11.66 9.48 9.50
CA ALA A 36 -12.61 8.42 9.80
C ALA A 36 -14.06 8.95 9.70
N ASP A 37 -14.93 8.13 9.16
CA ASP A 37 -16.38 8.34 9.23
C ASP A 37 -16.97 7.77 10.53
N GLU A 38 -18.30 7.78 10.63
CA GLU A 38 -19.04 7.29 11.80
C GLU A 38 -18.84 5.80 12.08
N GLU A 39 -18.50 5.01 11.05
CA GLU A 39 -18.21 3.58 11.14
C GLU A 39 -16.71 3.29 11.35
N GLY A 40 -15.85 4.33 11.35
CA GLY A 40 -14.41 4.23 11.54
C GLY A 40 -13.61 4.01 10.25
N PHE A 41 -14.24 3.95 9.08
CA PHE A 41 -13.52 3.84 7.81
C PHE A 41 -12.91 5.18 7.41
N LYS A 42 -11.66 5.14 6.93
CA LYS A 42 -10.91 6.34 6.59
C LYS A 42 -11.09 6.72 5.11
N TYR A 43 -11.52 7.96 4.88
CA TYR A 43 -11.71 8.55 3.56
C TYR A 43 -10.90 9.84 3.39
N PRO A 44 -10.47 10.18 2.15
CA PRO A 44 -9.67 11.37 1.90
C PRO A 44 -10.51 12.65 1.96
N VAL A 45 -10.03 13.63 2.72
CA VAL A 45 -10.58 14.98 2.81
C VAL A 45 -9.54 15.97 2.28
N ILE A 46 -9.97 16.89 1.40
CA ILE A 46 -9.10 17.90 0.79
C ILE A 46 -9.19 19.21 1.56
N ASP A 47 -8.06 19.69 2.08
CA ASP A 47 -7.92 21.06 2.54
C ASP A 47 -7.84 22.01 1.32
N ARG A 48 -8.91 22.75 1.07
CA ARG A 48 -9.03 23.65 -0.07
C ARG A 48 -8.07 24.84 -0.02
N ASN A 49 -7.64 25.26 1.17
CA ASN A 49 -6.70 26.37 1.33
C ASN A 49 -5.26 25.97 0.91
N ARG A 50 -4.93 24.67 1.03
CA ARG A 50 -3.62 24.14 0.65
C ARG A 50 -3.60 23.55 -0.75
N CYS A 51 -4.76 23.23 -1.31
CA CYS A 51 -4.89 22.57 -2.60
C CYS A 51 -4.60 23.52 -3.75
N VAL A 52 -3.61 23.18 -4.58
CA VAL A 52 -3.23 23.93 -5.79
C VAL A 52 -3.83 23.35 -7.08
N GLU A 53 -4.84 22.52 -6.98
CA GLU A 53 -5.62 21.93 -8.08
C GLU A 53 -4.78 21.27 -9.19
N CYS A 54 -3.60 20.71 -8.86
CA CYS A 54 -2.69 20.08 -9.82
C CYS A 54 -3.20 18.75 -10.40
N GLY A 55 -4.28 18.17 -9.89
CA GLY A 55 -4.89 16.93 -10.36
C GLY A 55 -4.10 15.64 -10.09
N LYS A 56 -2.96 15.72 -9.35
CA LYS A 56 -2.09 14.57 -9.11
C LYS A 56 -2.81 13.43 -8.38
N CYS A 57 -3.62 13.76 -7.37
CA CYS A 57 -4.42 12.81 -6.60
C CYS A 57 -5.45 12.04 -7.45
N VAL A 58 -6.06 12.69 -8.44
CA VAL A 58 -7.00 12.06 -9.36
C VAL A 58 -6.25 11.10 -10.30
N ARG A 59 -5.11 11.52 -10.85
CA ARG A 59 -4.29 10.67 -11.73
C ARG A 59 -3.67 9.47 -11.01
N THR A 60 -3.37 9.60 -9.72
CA THR A 60 -2.81 8.49 -8.91
C THR A 60 -3.91 7.55 -8.37
N CYS A 61 -5.19 7.93 -8.42
CA CYS A 61 -6.25 7.09 -7.89
C CYS A 61 -6.43 5.80 -8.73
N PRO A 62 -6.27 4.59 -8.14
CA PRO A 62 -6.40 3.33 -8.87
C PRO A 62 -7.84 3.01 -9.26
N ILE A 63 -8.83 3.66 -8.64
CA ILE A 63 -10.25 3.52 -8.99
C ILE A 63 -10.57 4.32 -10.25
N THR A 64 -10.08 5.55 -10.33
CA THR A 64 -10.28 6.43 -11.50
C THR A 64 -9.41 5.98 -12.67
N ASN A 65 -8.18 5.56 -12.40
CA ASN A 65 -7.21 5.13 -13.42
C ASN A 65 -6.91 3.64 -13.26
N LYS A 66 -7.83 2.81 -13.76
CA LYS A 66 -7.65 1.36 -13.73
C LYS A 66 -6.41 0.95 -14.52
N GLN A 67 -5.48 0.31 -13.86
CA GLN A 67 -4.33 -0.28 -14.54
C GLN A 67 -4.78 -1.39 -15.49
N LYS A 68 -4.05 -1.57 -16.60
CA LYS A 68 -4.30 -2.69 -17.52
C LYS A 68 -4.18 -4.00 -16.73
N LYS A 69 -5.19 -4.87 -16.89
CA LYS A 69 -5.10 -6.23 -16.35
C LYS A 69 -4.10 -7.01 -17.20
N ASN A 70 -3.11 -7.60 -16.56
CA ASN A 70 -2.27 -8.60 -17.22
C ASN A 70 -3.11 -9.89 -17.40
N SER A 71 -2.86 -10.61 -18.50
CA SER A 71 -3.40 -11.96 -18.64
C SER A 71 -2.78 -12.86 -17.57
N VAL A 72 -3.61 -13.71 -16.95
CA VAL A 72 -3.12 -14.79 -16.10
C VAL A 72 -2.44 -15.82 -17.01
N VAL A 73 -1.19 -16.14 -16.75
CA VAL A 73 -0.45 -17.16 -17.50
C VAL A 73 -0.72 -18.53 -16.89
N ASP A 74 -0.50 -18.66 -15.58
CA ASP A 74 -0.71 -19.89 -14.82
C ASP A 74 -1.23 -19.61 -13.41
N SER A 75 -1.83 -20.63 -12.79
CA SER A 75 -2.30 -20.58 -11.40
C SER A 75 -1.79 -21.81 -10.65
N TYR A 76 -1.27 -21.60 -9.43
CA TYR A 76 -0.69 -22.65 -8.60
C TYR A 76 -1.31 -22.67 -7.22
N ILE A 77 -1.44 -23.87 -6.64
CA ILE A 77 -1.66 -24.06 -5.21
C ILE A 77 -0.30 -24.41 -4.60
N ALA A 78 0.14 -23.64 -3.64
CA ALA A 78 1.45 -23.82 -3.00
C ALA A 78 1.33 -23.87 -1.48
N ILE A 79 2.14 -24.73 -0.85
CA ILE A 79 2.29 -24.81 0.60
C ILE A 79 3.78 -24.84 0.95
N ASN A 80 4.13 -24.24 2.09
CA ASN A 80 5.47 -24.34 2.64
C ASN A 80 5.73 -25.77 3.15
N ASN A 81 6.83 -26.39 2.74
CA ASN A 81 7.22 -27.73 3.18
C ASN A 81 7.70 -27.74 4.64
N ASP A 82 8.23 -26.63 5.15
CA ASP A 82 8.55 -26.47 6.56
C ASP A 82 7.26 -26.41 7.39
N LYS A 83 7.03 -27.48 8.17
CA LYS A 83 5.83 -27.63 8.99
C LYS A 83 5.72 -26.53 10.06
N ASN A 84 6.81 -26.15 10.70
CA ASN A 84 6.80 -25.17 11.78
C ASN A 84 6.43 -23.79 11.24
N GLN A 85 7.01 -23.40 10.11
CA GLN A 85 6.68 -22.14 9.44
C GLN A 85 5.24 -22.11 8.91
N ARG A 86 4.75 -23.24 8.41
CA ARG A 86 3.37 -23.37 7.94
C ARG A 86 2.37 -23.25 9.08
N GLU A 87 2.63 -23.89 10.24
CA GLU A 87 1.79 -23.81 11.45
C GLU A 87 1.79 -22.41 12.06
N ALA A 88 2.88 -21.66 11.95
CA ALA A 88 2.98 -20.25 12.34
C ALA A 88 2.33 -19.29 11.33
N SER A 89 1.69 -19.77 10.29
CA SER A 89 1.09 -18.98 9.21
C SER A 89 -0.41 -19.14 9.17
N ALA A 90 -1.14 -18.14 8.67
CA ALA A 90 -2.60 -18.18 8.53
C ALA A 90 -3.10 -19.10 7.41
N SER A 91 -2.21 -19.58 6.51
CA SER A 91 -2.54 -20.39 5.34
C SER A 91 -1.33 -21.28 4.97
N GLY A 92 -1.08 -21.53 3.71
CA GLY A 92 0.03 -22.38 3.24
C GLY A 92 1.45 -21.91 3.55
N GLY A 93 1.64 -20.76 4.20
CA GLY A 93 2.96 -20.26 4.62
C GLY A 93 3.80 -19.63 3.51
N LEU A 94 3.24 -19.37 2.33
CA LEU A 94 3.98 -18.83 1.19
C LEU A 94 4.52 -17.41 1.46
N PHE A 95 3.78 -16.59 2.22
CA PHE A 95 4.26 -15.27 2.63
C PHE A 95 5.63 -15.36 3.34
N SER A 96 5.76 -16.28 4.30
CA SER A 96 7.02 -16.48 5.04
C SER A 96 8.16 -16.88 4.11
N VAL A 97 7.93 -17.77 3.14
CA VAL A 97 8.96 -18.19 2.17
C VAL A 97 9.48 -17.01 1.35
N ILE A 98 8.57 -16.17 0.83
CA ILE A 98 8.95 -15.01 0.03
C ILE A 98 9.63 -13.94 0.90
N ALA A 99 9.15 -13.74 2.13
CA ALA A 99 9.74 -12.80 3.07
C ALA A 99 11.18 -13.18 3.45
N HIS A 100 11.44 -14.46 3.77
CA HIS A 100 12.79 -14.97 4.02
C HIS A 100 13.72 -14.70 2.84
N TYR A 101 13.31 -15.05 1.62
CA TYR A 101 14.11 -14.80 0.43
C TYR A 101 14.48 -13.31 0.26
N VAL A 102 13.55 -12.40 0.55
CA VAL A 102 13.81 -10.94 0.46
C VAL A 102 14.77 -10.49 1.57
N LEU A 103 14.57 -10.94 2.81
CA LEU A 103 15.41 -10.58 3.96
C LEU A 103 16.85 -11.12 3.82
N GLU A 104 17.03 -12.35 3.36
CA GLU A 104 18.35 -12.94 3.05
C GLU A 104 19.15 -12.12 2.03
N LYS A 105 18.45 -11.43 1.12
CA LYS A 105 19.06 -10.53 0.14
C LYS A 105 19.17 -9.07 0.63
N ASN A 106 19.16 -8.87 1.95
CA ASN A 106 19.20 -7.53 2.53
C ASN A 106 18.06 -6.63 2.03
N GLY A 107 16.91 -7.22 1.69
CA GLY A 107 15.70 -6.52 1.28
C GLY A 107 14.89 -6.02 2.46
N VAL A 108 13.71 -5.46 2.16
CA VAL A 108 12.78 -4.94 3.16
C VAL A 108 11.40 -5.54 2.93
N VAL A 109 10.75 -5.97 4.00
CA VAL A 109 9.40 -6.53 3.93
C VAL A 109 8.42 -5.60 4.63
N PHE A 110 7.37 -5.19 3.92
CA PHE A 110 6.26 -4.42 4.45
C PHE A 110 5.02 -5.30 4.61
N GLY A 111 4.36 -5.18 5.75
CA GLY A 111 3.11 -5.88 6.01
C GLY A 111 2.35 -5.28 7.19
N ALA A 112 1.13 -5.76 7.41
CA ALA A 112 0.30 -5.34 8.51
C ALA A 112 0.79 -5.94 9.84
N ALA A 113 0.99 -5.10 10.84
CA ALA A 113 1.38 -5.47 12.21
C ALA A 113 0.53 -4.71 13.24
N TYR A 114 0.43 -5.23 14.46
CA TYR A 114 -0.10 -4.48 15.60
C TYR A 114 0.97 -3.55 16.16
N ASP A 115 0.58 -2.32 16.49
CA ASP A 115 1.41 -1.42 17.29
C ASP A 115 1.17 -1.66 18.80
N GLU A 116 1.85 -0.87 19.66
CA GLU A 116 1.76 -0.99 21.12
C GLU A 116 0.36 -0.72 21.67
N GLU A 117 -0.47 0.04 20.92
CA GLU A 117 -1.87 0.30 21.25
C GLU A 117 -2.86 -0.65 20.55
N LEU A 118 -2.36 -1.77 20.04
CA LEU A 118 -3.13 -2.80 19.32
C LEU A 118 -3.84 -2.28 18.06
N ARG A 119 -3.38 -1.17 17.47
CA ARG A 119 -3.86 -0.70 16.18
C ARG A 119 -3.09 -1.38 15.06
N VAL A 120 -3.75 -1.70 13.97
CA VAL A 120 -3.09 -2.32 12.82
C VAL A 120 -2.50 -1.25 11.89
N LYS A 121 -1.18 -1.32 11.69
CA LYS A 121 -0.42 -0.45 10.79
C LYS A 121 0.42 -1.26 9.83
N HIS A 122 0.74 -0.68 8.67
CA HIS A 122 1.82 -1.23 7.83
C HIS A 122 3.17 -0.84 8.42
N THR A 123 4.00 -1.86 8.60
CA THR A 123 5.33 -1.74 9.22
C THR A 123 6.38 -2.38 8.30
N ALA A 124 7.55 -1.76 8.24
CA ALA A 124 8.73 -2.31 7.58
C ALA A 124 9.52 -3.19 8.55
N ILE A 125 10.01 -4.33 8.07
CA ILE A 125 11.02 -5.13 8.78
C ILE A 125 12.23 -5.36 7.85
N GLU A 126 13.40 -5.44 8.46
CA GLU A 126 14.67 -5.69 7.77
C GLU A 126 15.40 -6.92 8.34
N HIS A 127 14.87 -7.51 9.41
CA HIS A 127 15.45 -8.67 10.08
C HIS A 127 14.43 -9.80 10.22
N GLU A 128 14.91 -11.03 10.09
CA GLU A 128 14.09 -12.23 10.20
C GLU A 128 13.40 -12.35 11.57
N ALA A 129 14.08 -11.93 12.64
CA ALA A 129 13.54 -11.92 13.99
C ALA A 129 12.22 -11.12 14.13
N ASP A 130 11.98 -10.16 13.22
CA ASP A 130 10.77 -9.34 13.22
C ASP A 130 9.63 -9.91 12.37
N LEU A 131 9.88 -11.00 11.62
CA LEU A 131 8.90 -11.57 10.69
C LEU A 131 7.60 -11.99 11.36
N GLU A 132 7.68 -12.44 12.62
CA GLU A 132 6.52 -12.84 13.41
C GLU A 132 5.47 -11.71 13.52
N LYS A 133 5.89 -10.44 13.57
CA LYS A 133 5.00 -9.27 13.64
C LYS A 133 4.07 -9.19 12.42
N LEU A 134 4.53 -9.65 11.26
CA LEU A 134 3.80 -9.56 9.99
C LEU A 134 2.99 -10.81 9.67
N ARG A 135 3.26 -11.92 10.36
CA ARG A 135 2.52 -13.17 10.18
C ARG A 135 1.09 -13.03 10.66
N MET A 136 0.26 -13.99 10.26
CA MET A 136 -1.17 -14.08 10.58
C MET A 136 -2.02 -12.94 9.99
N SER A 137 -3.27 -13.23 9.71
CA SER A 137 -4.23 -12.25 9.16
C SER A 137 -4.70 -11.28 10.24
N LYS A 138 -4.70 -9.99 9.93
CA LYS A 138 -5.31 -8.93 10.73
C LYS A 138 -6.62 -8.53 10.07
N TYR A 139 -7.76 -8.81 10.70
CA TYR A 139 -9.10 -8.66 10.11
C TYR A 139 -9.68 -7.26 10.27
N VAL A 140 -8.81 -6.24 10.29
CA VAL A 140 -9.16 -4.82 10.31
C VAL A 140 -8.33 -4.07 9.27
N GLN A 141 -8.80 -2.91 8.83
CA GLN A 141 -8.06 -2.06 7.90
C GLN A 141 -6.78 -1.54 8.55
N SER A 142 -5.63 -1.85 7.96
CA SER A 142 -4.35 -1.31 8.42
C SER A 142 -4.17 0.15 8.01
N ASP A 143 -3.61 0.95 8.91
CA ASP A 143 -3.16 2.30 8.59
C ASP A 143 -1.86 2.23 7.79
N LEU A 144 -1.88 2.80 6.59
CA LEU A 144 -0.70 2.87 5.72
C LEU A 144 0.22 4.04 6.05
N GLY A 145 -0.30 5.11 6.67
CA GLY A 145 0.48 6.30 6.96
C GLY A 145 1.31 6.77 5.75
N ASP A 146 2.62 6.83 5.93
CA ASP A 146 3.61 7.19 4.90
C ASP A 146 4.29 5.98 4.23
N THR A 147 3.77 4.76 4.43
CA THR A 147 4.36 3.50 3.95
C THR A 147 4.76 3.56 2.48
N PHE A 148 3.95 4.17 1.61
CA PHE A 148 4.28 4.27 0.18
C PHE A 148 5.51 5.11 -0.08
N LYS A 149 5.74 6.18 0.71
CA LYS A 149 6.97 6.99 0.63
C LYS A 149 8.19 6.18 1.10
N GLN A 150 8.01 5.36 2.14
CA GLN A 150 9.09 4.48 2.63
C GLN A 150 9.45 3.42 1.60
N VAL A 151 8.46 2.76 0.98
CA VAL A 151 8.69 1.82 -0.13
C VAL A 151 9.47 2.47 -1.26
N ASP A 152 9.04 3.65 -1.72
CA ASP A 152 9.71 4.41 -2.78
C ASP A 152 11.17 4.76 -2.41
N LYS A 153 11.42 5.13 -1.16
CA LYS A 153 12.77 5.40 -0.65
C LYS A 153 13.68 4.17 -0.73
N TYR A 154 13.18 2.98 -0.34
CA TYR A 154 13.98 1.75 -0.41
C TYR A 154 14.22 1.31 -1.86
N LEU A 155 13.21 1.43 -2.74
CA LEU A 155 13.37 1.14 -4.17
C LEU A 155 14.40 2.07 -4.83
N LYS A 156 14.40 3.36 -4.49
CA LYS A 156 15.41 4.33 -4.97
C LYS A 156 16.82 4.07 -4.44
N ALA A 157 16.93 3.36 -3.34
CA ALA A 157 18.20 2.87 -2.79
C ALA A 157 18.61 1.49 -3.36
N ASP A 158 17.97 1.05 -4.46
CA ASP A 158 18.19 -0.23 -5.14
C ASP A 158 18.01 -1.46 -4.23
N ARG A 159 17.12 -1.34 -3.24
CA ARG A 159 16.81 -2.45 -2.34
C ARG A 159 15.60 -3.24 -2.84
N ILE A 160 15.65 -4.55 -2.67
CA ILE A 160 14.50 -5.43 -2.92
C ILE A 160 13.43 -5.13 -1.86
N VAL A 161 12.19 -4.91 -2.31
CA VAL A 161 11.06 -4.66 -1.42
C VAL A 161 9.95 -5.66 -1.68
N LEU A 162 9.50 -6.32 -0.62
CA LEU A 162 8.26 -7.08 -0.59
C LEU A 162 7.18 -6.23 0.10
N PHE A 163 6.09 -5.95 -0.58
CA PHE A 163 4.93 -5.30 0.02
C PHE A 163 3.74 -6.28 0.02
N SER A 164 3.26 -6.61 1.23
CA SER A 164 2.06 -7.42 1.44
C SER A 164 0.91 -6.53 1.93
N GLY A 165 -0.22 -6.55 1.23
CA GLY A 165 -1.39 -5.75 1.56
C GLY A 165 -2.63 -6.23 0.82
N THR A 166 -3.77 -5.58 1.09
CA THR A 166 -5.00 -5.85 0.35
C THR A 166 -4.89 -5.42 -1.11
N PRO A 167 -5.71 -5.96 -2.02
CA PRO A 167 -5.64 -5.62 -3.46
C PRO A 167 -5.69 -4.11 -3.74
N CYS A 168 -6.49 -3.36 -2.98
CA CYS A 168 -6.57 -1.90 -3.14
C CYS A 168 -5.30 -1.18 -2.66
N GLN A 169 -4.66 -1.67 -1.59
CA GLN A 169 -3.39 -1.13 -1.09
C GLN A 169 -2.26 -1.39 -2.10
N VAL A 170 -2.19 -2.60 -2.66
CA VAL A 170 -1.23 -2.93 -3.72
C VAL A 170 -1.47 -2.09 -4.97
N ALA A 171 -2.73 -1.93 -5.40
CA ALA A 171 -3.07 -1.08 -6.54
C ALA A 171 -2.70 0.40 -6.30
N GLY A 172 -2.95 0.90 -5.08
CA GLY A 172 -2.57 2.25 -4.67
C GLY A 172 -1.06 2.48 -4.68
N LEU A 173 -0.30 1.52 -4.13
CA LEU A 173 1.17 1.56 -4.15
C LEU A 173 1.71 1.56 -5.59
N ARG A 174 1.23 0.64 -6.44
CA ARG A 174 1.65 0.58 -7.85
C ARG A 174 1.35 1.88 -8.59
N ALA A 175 0.17 2.45 -8.40
CA ALA A 175 -0.19 3.74 -9.00
C ALA A 175 0.66 4.90 -8.47
N TYR A 176 1.13 4.82 -7.23
CA TYR A 176 2.03 5.80 -6.64
C TYR A 176 3.45 5.70 -7.21
N ILE A 177 4.00 4.48 -7.34
CA ILE A 177 5.37 4.24 -7.85
C ILE A 177 5.44 4.51 -9.35
N ASN A 178 4.54 3.96 -10.16
CA ASN A 178 4.56 4.10 -11.64
C ASN A 178 4.28 5.52 -12.13
N ARG A 179 4.05 6.45 -11.21
CA ARG A 179 3.86 7.86 -11.52
C ARG A 179 5.10 8.53 -12.14
N GLU A 180 6.29 8.00 -11.90
CA GLU A 180 7.54 8.56 -12.40
C GLU A 180 7.83 8.18 -13.86
N ASP A 181 7.22 7.10 -14.36
CA ASP A 181 7.39 6.63 -15.75
C ASP A 181 6.44 7.34 -16.74
N ALA A 182 5.67 8.31 -16.30
CA ALA A 182 4.66 9.05 -17.08
C ALA A 182 5.10 10.47 -17.49
N ASN A 183 6.41 10.72 -17.58
CA ASN A 183 6.98 11.96 -18.13
C ASN A 183 7.53 11.75 -19.53
#